data_aed5ca91db3807c64731b98908f2bb40
#
_entry.id   aed5ca91db3807c64731b98908f2bb40
#
_cell.length_a   1.000
_cell.length_b   1.000
_cell.length_c   1.000
_cell.angle_alpha   90.00
_cell.angle_beta   90.00
_cell.angle_gamma   90.00
#
_symmetry.space_group_name_H-M   'P 1'
#
loop_
_entity.id
_entity.type
_entity.pdbx_description
1 polymer ?
#
loop_
_entity_poly.entity_id
_entity_poly.type
_entity_poly.pdbx_seq_one_letter_code
_entity_poly.pdbx_strand_id
1 'polypeptide(L)'
;MLNRCAVSSAFIVGVEAVAVSVEVSITNGLPGTSVVGMPDAAVRESMERVRSAVKACGFSMPAEKIVVNLAPASLRKNGAGFDLPIACALLAASKQIPRTLIDGALMVGELSLDGRVRPVRGTLPFALAARDAGLRLVVSSDAPDGVALDGVIQEGIASLGRLRLSNLDVLSCKGGGSIEDEVDFASIRGQGAAKRALQIAAAGGHGVLLMGPPGSGKTMLARAFSSILPPLSQDEMTGAACVHSAAGEPVDAILSGRRPFRRPHHSATTAGLIGGGRPIRPGEISLAHEGVLFLDEISEFKPAVLQALRQPLESGAVTLVRASGGCRLPASFSLIAASNPCPCGYYGDPEHPCTCSQGAILAYQSRIGGPLLDRIDMHVDVWRVDPKRILSREGPGVSSAELREGVRAARAFAARRARVFGDAPRPRSIQEALSACRLDEECEKTVETAARMNLMSGRSILRMLSVARTIADLGESDDVSSGHVFEAMGYRVRKEAGR
;
A
#
# COMPACT_ATOMS: atom_id res chain seq x y z
N MET A 1 40.35 9.15 30.84
CA MET A 1 39.52 8.01 30.39
C MET A 1 38.65 8.51 29.23
N LEU A 2 38.62 7.79 28.11
CA LEU A 2 37.76 8.13 27.00
C LEU A 2 36.27 7.88 27.39
N ASN A 3 35.50 8.93 27.56
CA ASN A 3 34.06 8.83 27.82
C ASN A 3 33.34 8.51 26.51
N ARG A 4 32.97 7.24 26.29
CA ARG A 4 32.25 6.76 25.10
C ARG A 4 30.93 6.13 25.48
N CYS A 5 29.93 6.34 24.62
CA CYS A 5 28.67 5.67 24.73
C CYS A 5 28.13 5.41 23.32
N ALA A 6 27.43 4.28 23.14
CA ALA A 6 26.73 3.93 21.92
C ALA A 6 25.24 3.66 22.23
N VAL A 7 24.36 4.10 21.33
CA VAL A 7 22.91 3.91 21.40
C VAL A 7 22.43 3.33 20.07
N SER A 8 21.59 2.32 20.11
CA SER A 8 20.96 1.80 18.91
C SER A 8 19.86 2.74 18.42
N SER A 9 19.84 2.98 17.13
CA SER A 9 18.85 3.80 16.43
C SER A 9 18.52 3.19 15.08
N ALA A 10 17.64 3.80 14.33
CA ALA A 10 17.33 3.40 12.96
C ALA A 10 16.80 4.61 12.15
N PHE A 11 16.79 4.45 10.84
CA PHE A 11 16.13 5.40 9.91
C PHE A 11 15.38 4.65 8.83
N ILE A 12 14.39 5.29 8.22
CA ILE A 12 13.54 4.67 7.20
C ILE A 12 14.18 4.75 5.82
N VAL A 13 14.26 3.60 5.15
CA VAL A 13 14.57 3.46 3.73
C VAL A 13 13.37 2.80 3.05
N GLY A 14 12.62 3.58 2.32
CA GLY A 14 11.35 3.10 1.78
C GLY A 14 10.29 2.89 2.84
N VAL A 15 10.05 1.63 3.20
CA VAL A 15 9.11 1.21 4.23
C VAL A 15 9.78 0.40 5.36
N GLU A 16 11.08 0.20 5.27
CA GLU A 16 11.88 -0.59 6.23
C GLU A 16 12.72 0.32 7.11
N ALA A 17 12.92 -0.08 8.35
CA ALA A 17 13.84 0.57 9.27
C ALA A 17 15.23 -0.08 9.19
N VAL A 18 16.24 0.72 8.92
CA VAL A 18 17.64 0.28 8.84
C VAL A 18 18.35 0.70 10.10
N ALA A 19 18.92 -0.28 10.80
CA ALA A 19 19.62 -0.06 12.08
C ALA A 19 20.89 0.79 11.91
N VAL A 20 21.12 1.68 12.88
CA VAL A 20 22.29 2.55 12.99
C VAL A 20 22.77 2.57 14.44
N SER A 21 24.08 2.45 14.66
CA SER A 21 24.70 2.73 15.94
C SER A 21 25.09 4.21 16.02
N VAL A 22 24.59 4.91 17.01
CA VAL A 22 24.95 6.30 17.35
C VAL A 22 25.99 6.27 18.45
N GLU A 23 27.23 6.51 18.09
CA GLU A 23 28.36 6.48 19.00
C GLU A 23 28.81 7.91 19.34
N VAL A 24 28.89 8.24 20.61
CA VAL A 24 29.40 9.53 21.08
C VAL A 24 30.67 9.34 21.84
N SER A 25 31.69 10.12 21.49
CA SER A 25 32.98 10.16 22.18
C SER A 25 33.27 11.60 22.63
N ILE A 26 33.60 11.75 23.92
CA ILE A 26 34.04 13.02 24.52
C ILE A 26 35.52 12.90 24.77
N THR A 27 36.30 13.79 24.17
CA THR A 27 37.80 13.74 24.23
C THR A 27 38.34 15.10 24.60
N ASN A 28 39.48 15.11 25.35
CA ASN A 28 40.16 16.36 25.66
C ASN A 28 40.54 17.11 24.38
N GLY A 29 40.31 18.40 24.36
CA GLY A 29 40.62 19.27 23.23
C GLY A 29 39.81 20.54 23.27
N LEU A 30 40.02 21.42 22.27
CA LEU A 30 39.21 22.63 22.11
C LEU A 30 37.73 22.28 21.95
N PRO A 31 36.83 23.01 22.61
CA PRO A 31 35.40 22.81 22.50
C PRO A 31 34.95 22.80 21.03
N GLY A 32 34.26 21.75 20.64
CA GLY A 32 33.78 21.61 19.28
C GLY A 32 32.94 20.34 19.10
N THR A 33 32.12 20.31 18.08
CA THR A 33 31.29 19.14 17.76
C THR A 33 31.48 18.76 16.31
N SER A 34 31.70 17.47 16.05
CA SER A 34 31.77 16.91 14.71
C SER A 34 30.87 15.67 14.57
N VAL A 35 30.16 15.59 13.43
CA VAL A 35 29.32 14.43 13.09
C VAL A 35 29.91 13.74 11.87
N VAL A 36 30.21 12.44 12.01
CA VAL A 36 30.78 11.60 10.95
C VAL A 36 29.86 10.41 10.65
N GLY A 37 30.07 9.69 9.54
CA GLY A 37 29.24 8.57 9.13
C GLY A 37 28.21 8.92 8.07
N MET A 38 28.56 9.81 7.12
CA MET A 38 27.72 10.26 5.99
C MET A 38 26.36 10.90 6.39
N PRO A 39 26.35 11.86 7.33
CA PRO A 39 25.13 12.59 7.67
C PRO A 39 24.66 13.47 6.51
N ASP A 40 23.35 13.63 6.32
CA ASP A 40 22.78 14.68 5.47
C ASP A 40 22.78 16.06 6.19
N ALA A 41 22.18 17.08 5.56
CA ALA A 41 22.10 18.41 6.16
C ALA A 41 21.27 18.41 7.45
N ALA A 42 20.13 17.70 7.47
CA ALA A 42 19.23 17.63 8.61
C ALA A 42 19.90 16.99 9.83
N VAL A 43 20.69 15.94 9.62
CA VAL A 43 21.47 15.28 10.69
C VAL A 43 22.61 16.18 11.19
N ARG A 44 23.20 17.00 10.33
CA ARG A 44 24.20 18.00 10.78
C ARG A 44 23.60 19.09 11.65
N GLU A 45 22.38 19.54 11.33
CA GLU A 45 21.63 20.50 12.12
C GLU A 45 21.14 19.91 13.45
N SER A 46 21.03 18.60 13.58
CA SER A 46 20.67 17.91 14.84
C SER A 46 21.47 18.39 16.03
N MET A 47 22.78 18.67 15.85
CA MET A 47 23.63 19.09 16.95
C MET A 47 23.22 20.44 17.56
N GLU A 48 22.70 21.37 16.78
CA GLU A 48 22.19 22.65 17.31
C GLU A 48 20.88 22.44 18.08
N ARG A 49 19.99 21.57 17.58
CA ARG A 49 18.78 21.18 18.32
C ARG A 49 19.10 20.44 19.62
N VAL A 50 19.99 19.46 19.55
CA VAL A 50 20.46 18.70 20.74
C VAL A 50 21.09 19.65 21.78
N ARG A 51 21.96 20.59 21.37
CA ARG A 51 22.59 21.55 22.26
C ARG A 51 21.57 22.44 22.99
N SER A 52 20.59 22.94 22.25
CA SER A 52 19.52 23.78 22.80
C SER A 52 18.63 22.97 23.75
N ALA A 53 18.19 21.80 23.36
CA ALA A 53 17.34 20.91 24.13
C ALA A 53 17.99 20.43 25.43
N VAL A 54 19.26 20.06 25.39
CA VAL A 54 20.06 19.67 26.57
C VAL A 54 20.08 20.80 27.59
N LYS A 55 20.38 22.04 27.16
CA LYS A 55 20.41 23.21 28.03
C LYS A 55 19.00 23.54 28.56
N ALA A 56 17.97 23.55 27.72
CA ALA A 56 16.61 23.86 28.12
C ALA A 56 16.07 22.88 29.19
N CYS A 57 16.48 21.62 29.13
CA CYS A 57 16.16 20.61 30.16
C CYS A 57 17.06 20.63 31.38
N GLY A 58 17.94 21.63 31.51
CA GLY A 58 18.84 21.84 32.66
C GLY A 58 20.01 20.84 32.73
N PHE A 59 20.34 20.15 31.64
CA PHE A 59 21.57 19.37 31.51
C PHE A 59 22.74 20.27 31.04
N SER A 60 23.97 19.81 31.24
CA SER A 60 25.17 20.53 30.86
C SER A 60 25.77 20.00 29.56
N MET A 61 26.18 20.91 28.67
CA MET A 61 26.97 20.51 27.50
C MET A 61 28.43 20.36 27.93
N PRO A 62 29.11 19.26 27.58
CA PRO A 62 30.56 19.10 27.84
C PRO A 62 31.34 20.21 27.14
N ALA A 63 32.38 20.75 27.86
CA ALA A 63 33.25 21.78 27.33
C ALA A 63 34.39 21.21 26.47
N GLU A 64 34.44 19.88 26.30
CA GLU A 64 35.45 19.12 25.55
C GLU A 64 35.02 18.95 24.08
N LYS A 65 35.88 18.34 23.30
CA LYS A 65 35.58 17.95 21.91
C LYS A 65 34.64 16.75 21.86
N ILE A 66 33.48 16.93 21.23
CA ILE A 66 32.46 15.91 21.03
C ILE A 66 32.54 15.37 19.60
N VAL A 67 32.64 14.07 19.43
CA VAL A 67 32.59 13.39 18.15
C VAL A 67 31.38 12.44 18.15
N VAL A 68 30.46 12.61 17.21
CA VAL A 68 29.31 11.74 16.98
C VAL A 68 29.57 10.93 15.73
N ASN A 69 29.60 9.60 15.84
CA ASN A 69 29.74 8.69 14.71
C ASN A 69 28.45 7.92 14.49
N LEU A 70 27.97 7.92 13.23
CA LEU A 70 26.79 7.17 12.82
C LEU A 70 27.21 5.96 11.97
N ALA A 71 27.27 4.78 12.57
CA ALA A 71 27.70 3.54 11.93
C ALA A 71 26.49 2.73 11.38
N PRO A 72 26.63 2.06 10.22
CA PRO A 72 27.79 1.98 9.33
C PRO A 72 27.95 3.22 8.43
N ALA A 73 29.18 3.59 8.08
CA ALA A 73 29.47 4.75 7.22
C ALA A 73 29.09 4.55 5.75
N SER A 74 28.76 3.33 5.33
CA SER A 74 28.37 3.03 3.94
C SER A 74 26.98 3.54 3.52
N LEU A 75 26.12 3.87 4.50
CA LEU A 75 24.76 4.32 4.27
C LEU A 75 24.63 5.81 4.59
N ARG A 76 23.95 6.56 3.70
CA ARG A 76 23.64 7.96 3.94
C ARG A 76 22.44 8.07 4.88
N LYS A 77 22.68 8.66 6.06
CA LYS A 77 21.64 8.88 7.08
C LYS A 77 20.88 10.17 6.79
N ASN A 78 19.57 10.10 6.90
CA ASN A 78 18.69 11.24 6.64
C ASN A 78 17.63 11.39 7.74
N GLY A 79 17.15 12.62 7.88
CA GLY A 79 16.07 12.98 8.80
C GLY A 79 16.54 13.34 10.21
N ALA A 80 15.60 13.92 10.99
CA ALA A 80 15.84 14.42 12.34
C ALA A 80 15.65 13.38 13.46
N GLY A 81 15.36 12.10 13.12
CA GLY A 81 15.11 11.05 14.09
C GLY A 81 16.33 10.67 14.96
N PHE A 82 17.51 11.15 14.61
CA PHE A 82 18.73 10.94 15.37
C PHE A 82 18.95 11.90 16.53
N ASP A 83 18.13 12.96 16.67
CA ASP A 83 18.30 13.95 17.73
C ASP A 83 18.24 13.31 19.12
N LEU A 84 17.21 12.50 19.38
CA LEU A 84 17.02 11.82 20.66
C LEU A 84 18.18 10.85 20.98
N PRO A 85 18.57 9.90 20.11
CA PRO A 85 19.66 8.99 20.41
C PRO A 85 21.01 9.71 20.55
N ILE A 86 21.27 10.79 19.80
CA ILE A 86 22.50 11.59 19.97
C ILE A 86 22.49 12.25 21.34
N ALA A 87 21.37 12.89 21.76
CA ALA A 87 21.26 13.50 23.07
C ALA A 87 21.44 12.48 24.20
N CYS A 88 20.79 11.32 24.11
CA CYS A 88 20.91 10.26 25.11
C CYS A 88 22.33 9.71 25.19
N ALA A 89 22.98 9.45 24.06
CA ALA A 89 24.37 8.99 24.02
C ALA A 89 25.34 10.03 24.63
N LEU A 90 25.12 11.32 24.36
CA LEU A 90 25.91 12.42 24.92
C LEU A 90 25.75 12.53 26.45
N LEU A 91 24.50 12.50 26.94
CA LEU A 91 24.19 12.59 28.37
C LEU A 91 24.72 11.36 29.13
N ALA A 92 24.68 10.17 28.57
CA ALA A 92 25.24 8.97 29.16
C ALA A 92 26.77 9.00 29.13
N ALA A 93 27.42 9.44 28.04
CA ALA A 93 28.86 9.60 27.95
C ALA A 93 29.38 10.62 28.95
N SER A 94 28.62 11.71 29.21
CA SER A 94 28.98 12.70 30.24
C SER A 94 28.49 12.34 31.66
N LYS A 95 27.95 11.12 31.86
CA LYS A 95 27.46 10.59 33.15
C LYS A 95 26.31 11.41 33.79
N GLN A 96 25.53 12.12 32.99
CA GLN A 96 24.39 12.90 33.47
C GLN A 96 23.09 12.07 33.53
N ILE A 97 23.06 10.92 32.84
CA ILE A 97 21.99 9.92 32.94
C ILE A 97 22.61 8.52 33.09
N PRO A 98 21.92 7.57 33.75
CA PRO A 98 22.40 6.20 33.88
C PRO A 98 22.32 5.46 32.52
N ARG A 99 23.28 4.58 32.25
CA ARG A 99 23.31 3.77 31.02
C ARG A 99 22.12 2.82 30.90
N THR A 100 21.58 2.38 32.01
CA THR A 100 20.38 1.49 32.03
C THR A 100 19.17 2.04 31.26
N LEU A 101 19.09 3.35 31.08
CA LEU A 101 18.03 3.99 30.27
C LEU A 101 18.21 3.80 28.77
N ILE A 102 19.42 3.54 28.31
CA ILE A 102 19.76 3.43 26.89
C ILE A 102 20.20 2.01 26.49
N ASP A 103 20.69 1.22 27.43
CA ASP A 103 21.10 -0.14 27.16
C ASP A 103 19.87 -0.99 26.79
N GLY A 104 19.98 -1.79 25.73
CA GLY A 104 18.89 -2.60 25.22
C GLY A 104 17.72 -1.81 24.59
N ALA A 105 17.95 -0.54 24.22
CA ALA A 105 16.93 0.30 23.60
C ALA A 105 17.32 0.72 22.17
N LEU A 106 16.35 0.64 21.25
CA LEU A 106 16.38 1.33 19.96
C LEU A 106 15.65 2.66 20.14
N MET A 107 16.34 3.76 19.97
CA MET A 107 15.81 5.10 20.21
C MET A 107 15.67 5.89 18.92
N VAL A 108 14.50 6.52 18.71
CA VAL A 108 14.25 7.39 17.55
C VAL A 108 13.36 8.54 17.98
N GLY A 109 13.75 9.79 17.64
CA GLY A 109 12.93 10.97 17.96
C GLY A 109 13.62 12.25 17.51
N GLU A 110 12.82 13.23 17.09
CA GLU A 110 13.27 14.60 16.82
C GLU A 110 13.16 15.44 18.09
N LEU A 111 14.09 16.36 18.31
CA LEU A 111 14.03 17.28 19.44
C LEU A 111 13.63 18.68 18.99
N SER A 112 12.71 19.26 19.71
CA SER A 112 12.48 20.71 19.69
C SER A 112 13.49 21.44 20.58
N LEU A 113 13.65 22.73 20.36
CA LEU A 113 14.65 23.53 21.09
C LEU A 113 14.40 23.59 22.60
N ASP A 114 13.16 23.39 23.04
CA ASP A 114 12.74 23.35 24.46
C ASP A 114 12.93 21.96 25.09
N GLY A 115 13.44 20.97 24.32
CA GLY A 115 13.71 19.61 24.75
C GLY A 115 12.54 18.63 24.68
N ARG A 116 11.40 19.00 24.12
CA ARG A 116 10.31 18.06 23.84
C ARG A 116 10.74 17.09 22.73
N VAL A 117 10.32 15.84 22.86
CA VAL A 117 10.54 14.82 21.84
C VAL A 117 9.35 14.79 20.89
N ARG A 118 9.59 15.09 19.64
CA ARG A 118 8.59 15.06 18.58
C ARG A 118 8.53 13.69 17.91
N PRO A 119 7.34 13.23 17.50
CA PRO A 119 7.19 11.99 16.80
C PRO A 119 7.88 12.04 15.43
N VAL A 120 8.45 10.90 15.04
CA VAL A 120 8.96 10.66 13.69
C VAL A 120 8.05 9.66 12.97
N ARG A 121 8.06 9.67 11.65
CA ARG A 121 7.28 8.72 10.85
C ARG A 121 7.91 7.35 10.89
N GLY A 122 7.09 6.32 10.75
CA GLY A 122 7.57 4.96 10.67
C GLY A 122 7.73 4.26 12.02
N THR A 123 6.87 4.58 13.00
CA THR A 123 6.90 3.94 14.32
C THR A 123 6.80 2.41 14.21
N LEU A 124 5.93 1.89 13.33
CA LEU A 124 5.79 0.44 13.14
C LEU A 124 7.06 -0.20 12.55
N PRO A 125 7.66 0.27 11.44
CA PRO A 125 8.96 -0.23 10.99
C PRO A 125 10.05 -0.19 12.08
N PHE A 126 10.10 0.85 12.91
CA PHE A 126 11.04 0.92 14.03
C PHE A 126 10.74 -0.13 15.09
N ALA A 127 9.47 -0.36 15.40
CA ALA A 127 9.06 -1.40 16.35
C ALA A 127 9.43 -2.80 15.86
N LEU A 128 9.25 -3.09 14.56
CA LEU A 128 9.69 -4.35 13.96
C LEU A 128 11.22 -4.52 14.04
N ALA A 129 11.97 -3.47 13.69
CA ALA A 129 13.44 -3.51 13.79
C ALA A 129 13.93 -3.70 15.23
N ALA A 130 13.26 -3.10 16.22
CA ALA A 130 13.56 -3.29 17.62
C ALA A 130 13.27 -4.73 18.08
N ARG A 131 12.12 -5.29 17.69
CA ARG A 131 11.73 -6.68 17.97
C ARG A 131 12.77 -7.67 17.41
N ASP A 132 13.12 -7.50 16.14
CA ASP A 132 14.03 -8.41 15.43
C ASP A 132 15.46 -8.34 16.01
N ALA A 133 15.82 -7.20 16.62
CA ALA A 133 17.08 -7.02 17.34
C ALA A 133 17.01 -7.41 18.85
N GLY A 134 15.85 -7.82 19.36
CA GLY A 134 15.63 -8.09 20.79
C GLY A 134 15.76 -6.86 21.68
N LEU A 135 15.45 -5.67 21.15
CA LEU A 135 15.54 -4.38 21.83
C LEU A 135 14.11 -3.85 22.16
N ARG A 136 14.02 -3.02 23.20
CA ARG A 136 12.84 -2.18 23.42
C ARG A 136 12.90 -0.96 22.51
N LEU A 137 11.74 -0.45 22.09
CA LEU A 137 11.64 0.77 21.29
C LEU A 137 11.37 1.98 22.18
N VAL A 138 12.16 3.05 22.03
CA VAL A 138 11.92 4.34 22.71
C VAL A 138 11.65 5.43 21.65
N VAL A 139 10.43 5.99 21.69
CA VAL A 139 9.96 7.04 20.76
C VAL A 139 9.29 8.18 21.51
N SER A 140 8.78 9.17 20.79
CA SER A 140 7.96 10.24 21.40
C SER A 140 6.70 9.65 22.03
N SER A 141 6.28 10.19 23.19
CA SER A 141 4.98 9.88 23.78
C SER A 141 3.78 10.31 22.92
N ASP A 142 4.00 11.23 21.98
CA ASP A 142 3.00 11.72 21.04
C ASP A 142 3.05 10.93 19.70
N ALA A 143 3.76 9.80 19.66
CA ALA A 143 3.78 8.96 18.46
C ALA A 143 2.35 8.50 18.11
N PRO A 144 1.84 8.77 16.88
CA PRO A 144 0.46 8.49 16.53
C PRO A 144 0.14 6.98 16.51
N ASP A 145 1.17 6.15 16.40
CA ASP A 145 1.05 4.72 16.18
C ASP A 145 1.68 3.95 17.36
N GLY A 146 1.09 4.07 18.54
CA GLY A 146 1.33 3.07 19.60
C GLY A 146 0.78 1.74 19.09
N VAL A 147 1.61 0.95 18.40
CA VAL A 147 1.17 -0.31 17.79
C VAL A 147 1.30 -1.42 18.79
N ALA A 148 0.20 -2.15 19.09
CA ALA A 148 0.28 -3.43 19.77
C ALA A 148 1.00 -4.43 18.83
N LEU A 149 2.30 -4.51 18.98
CA LEU A 149 3.12 -5.50 18.32
C LEU A 149 3.65 -6.46 19.41
N ASP A 150 3.28 -7.73 19.30
CA ASP A 150 3.79 -8.75 20.20
C ASP A 150 5.32 -8.86 20.11
N GLY A 151 5.95 -9.03 21.27
CA GLY A 151 7.38 -9.27 21.35
C GLY A 151 8.28 -8.01 21.35
N VAL A 152 7.70 -6.79 21.45
CA VAL A 152 8.48 -5.56 21.63
C VAL A 152 7.86 -4.65 22.69
N ILE A 153 8.68 -4.21 23.65
CA ILE A 153 8.27 -3.19 24.63
C ILE A 153 8.45 -1.82 23.97
N GLN A 154 7.38 -1.02 23.94
CA GLN A 154 7.40 0.34 23.43
C GLN A 154 7.28 1.32 24.58
N GLU A 155 8.24 2.25 24.67
CA GLU A 155 8.28 3.28 25.70
C GLU A 155 8.22 4.66 25.06
N GLY A 156 7.43 5.54 25.69
CA GLY A 156 7.26 6.92 25.30
C GLY A 156 8.12 7.87 26.14
N ILE A 157 8.70 8.87 25.48
CA ILE A 157 9.37 9.97 26.16
C ILE A 157 8.83 11.30 25.63
N ALA A 158 8.27 12.12 26.52
CA ALA A 158 7.71 13.43 26.15
C ALA A 158 8.79 14.51 26.02
N SER A 159 9.84 14.46 26.83
CA SER A 159 10.94 15.43 26.81
C SER A 159 12.22 14.84 27.39
N LEU A 160 13.38 15.40 27.02
CA LEU A 160 14.68 15.02 27.61
C LEU A 160 14.73 15.17 29.13
N GLY A 161 13.96 16.11 29.70
CA GLY A 161 13.88 16.31 31.16
C GLY A 161 13.38 15.09 31.91
N ARG A 162 12.56 14.22 31.28
CA ARG A 162 12.07 12.96 31.87
C ARG A 162 13.19 11.95 32.14
N LEU A 163 14.29 12.03 31.43
CA LEU A 163 15.46 11.16 31.66
C LEU A 163 16.06 11.31 33.06
N ARG A 164 15.82 12.44 33.75
CA ARG A 164 16.24 12.64 35.15
C ARG A 164 15.46 11.78 36.13
N LEU A 165 14.23 11.44 35.80
CA LEU A 165 13.35 10.63 36.67
C LEU A 165 13.61 9.13 36.49
N SER A 166 14.48 8.74 35.58
CA SER A 166 14.83 7.35 35.25
C SER A 166 13.62 6.47 34.95
N ASN A 167 12.52 7.07 34.48
CA ASN A 167 11.28 6.38 34.18
C ASN A 167 10.74 6.83 32.83
N LEU A 168 10.43 5.87 31.93
CA LEU A 168 9.80 6.06 30.64
C LEU A 168 8.37 5.49 30.74
N ASP A 169 7.45 6.13 30.05
CA ASP A 169 6.04 5.72 30.05
C ASP A 169 5.86 4.59 29.02
N VAL A 170 5.33 3.44 29.45
CA VAL A 170 4.95 2.37 28.50
C VAL A 170 3.82 2.86 27.62
N LEU A 171 4.01 2.82 26.31
CA LEU A 171 2.99 3.20 25.34
C LEU A 171 1.93 2.11 25.26
N SER A 172 0.68 2.50 25.53
CA SER A 172 -0.49 1.65 25.30
C SER A 172 -1.10 1.99 23.94
N CYS A 173 -1.54 0.97 23.22
CA CYS A 173 -2.24 1.16 21.94
C CYS A 173 -3.54 1.92 22.17
N LYS A 174 -3.70 3.02 21.49
CA LYS A 174 -4.98 3.69 21.35
C LYS A 174 -5.72 3.07 20.18
N GLY A 175 -6.45 1.98 20.40
CA GLY A 175 -7.40 1.45 19.43
C GLY A 175 -8.57 2.42 19.29
N GLY A 176 -8.87 2.87 18.08
CA GLY A 176 -10.05 3.70 17.84
C GLY A 176 -9.94 4.64 16.65
N GLY A 177 -9.73 4.12 15.44
CA GLY A 177 -10.00 4.88 14.22
C GLY A 177 -11.52 4.94 13.96
N SER A 178 -12.06 6.10 13.57
CA SER A 178 -13.45 6.21 13.12
C SER A 178 -13.66 5.31 11.90
N ILE A 179 -14.67 4.46 12.00
CA ILE A 179 -15.05 3.54 10.93
C ILE A 179 -15.84 4.36 9.92
N GLU A 180 -15.26 4.68 8.76
CA GLU A 180 -16.10 5.09 7.61
C GLU A 180 -17.01 3.92 7.25
N ASP A 181 -18.32 4.19 7.11
CA ASP A 181 -19.30 3.16 6.74
C ASP A 181 -18.96 2.62 5.35
N GLU A 182 -18.71 1.32 5.26
CA GLU A 182 -18.54 0.63 3.99
C GLU A 182 -19.88 0.58 3.26
N VAL A 183 -19.88 0.88 1.97
CA VAL A 183 -21.08 0.76 1.12
C VAL A 183 -21.41 -0.72 0.95
N ASP A 184 -22.60 -1.14 1.39
CA ASP A 184 -23.09 -2.50 1.19
C ASP A 184 -23.65 -2.69 -0.23
N PHE A 185 -23.33 -3.83 -0.87
CA PHE A 185 -23.88 -4.20 -2.17
C PHE A 185 -25.42 -4.32 -2.18
N ALA A 186 -26.05 -4.60 -1.04
CA ALA A 186 -27.51 -4.61 -0.91
C ALA A 186 -28.13 -3.24 -1.20
N SER A 187 -27.39 -2.15 -0.93
CA SER A 187 -27.87 -0.78 -1.24
C SER A 187 -27.82 -0.45 -2.73
N ILE A 188 -27.08 -1.22 -3.54
CA ILE A 188 -26.94 -1.02 -4.98
C ILE A 188 -28.02 -1.83 -5.70
N ARG A 189 -29.01 -1.15 -6.23
CA ARG A 189 -30.11 -1.81 -6.97
C ARG A 189 -29.66 -2.26 -8.35
N GLY A 190 -30.15 -3.40 -8.81
CA GLY A 190 -29.78 -3.97 -10.10
C GLY A 190 -28.31 -4.34 -10.21
N GLN A 191 -27.70 -4.08 -11.38
CA GLN A 191 -26.24 -4.25 -11.67
C GLN A 191 -25.73 -5.70 -11.46
N GLY A 192 -26.56 -6.72 -11.73
CA GLY A 192 -26.20 -8.13 -11.45
C GLY A 192 -24.89 -8.57 -12.13
N ALA A 193 -24.71 -8.21 -13.40
CA ALA A 193 -23.50 -8.53 -14.15
C ALA A 193 -22.23 -7.85 -13.55
N ALA A 194 -22.36 -6.57 -13.15
CA ALA A 194 -21.25 -5.86 -12.53
C ALA A 194 -20.93 -6.42 -11.13
N LYS A 195 -21.94 -6.78 -10.33
CA LYS A 195 -21.75 -7.43 -9.01
C LYS A 195 -21.05 -8.77 -9.18
N ARG A 196 -21.45 -9.60 -10.14
CA ARG A 196 -20.79 -10.89 -10.45
C ARG A 196 -19.35 -10.68 -10.88
N ALA A 197 -19.08 -9.72 -11.76
CA ALA A 197 -17.72 -9.39 -12.19
C ALA A 197 -16.83 -8.95 -11.01
N LEU A 198 -17.35 -8.11 -10.11
CA LEU A 198 -16.63 -7.68 -8.91
C LEU A 198 -16.40 -8.84 -7.92
N GLN A 199 -17.35 -9.78 -7.79
CA GLN A 199 -17.15 -11.00 -6.99
C GLN A 199 -16.00 -11.85 -7.56
N ILE A 200 -15.98 -12.06 -8.88
CA ILE A 200 -14.89 -12.77 -9.56
C ILE A 200 -13.56 -12.05 -9.33
N ALA A 201 -13.56 -10.72 -9.50
CA ALA A 201 -12.36 -9.91 -9.29
C ALA A 201 -11.85 -10.00 -7.84
N ALA A 202 -12.75 -9.97 -6.85
CA ALA A 202 -12.41 -10.12 -5.44
C ALA A 202 -11.83 -11.51 -5.12
N ALA A 203 -12.38 -12.56 -5.72
CA ALA A 203 -11.90 -13.93 -5.53
C ALA A 203 -10.49 -14.13 -6.12
N GLY A 204 -10.27 -13.71 -7.38
CA GLY A 204 -9.01 -13.91 -8.10
C GLY A 204 -7.99 -12.77 -7.93
N GLY A 205 -8.38 -11.62 -7.37
CA GLY A 205 -7.55 -10.41 -7.32
C GLY A 205 -7.33 -9.79 -8.70
N HIS A 206 -8.36 -9.85 -9.55
CA HIS A 206 -8.31 -9.31 -10.92
C HIS A 206 -8.53 -7.81 -10.96
N GLY A 207 -7.85 -7.14 -11.90
CA GLY A 207 -8.10 -5.74 -12.22
C GLY A 207 -9.39 -5.58 -13.05
N VAL A 208 -10.20 -4.56 -12.73
CA VAL A 208 -11.49 -4.30 -13.40
C VAL A 208 -11.56 -2.90 -13.97
N LEU A 209 -12.02 -2.77 -15.21
CA LEU A 209 -12.41 -1.50 -15.83
C LEU A 209 -13.94 -1.46 -15.96
N LEU A 210 -14.58 -0.56 -15.21
CA LEU A 210 -16.00 -0.28 -15.29
C LEU A 210 -16.25 0.81 -16.33
N MET A 211 -17.01 0.50 -17.37
CA MET A 211 -17.36 1.43 -18.44
C MET A 211 -18.86 1.69 -18.45
N GLY A 212 -19.26 2.94 -18.64
CA GLY A 212 -20.68 3.25 -18.76
C GLY A 212 -20.98 4.75 -18.67
N PRO A 213 -22.24 5.16 -18.92
CA PRO A 213 -22.64 6.54 -18.90
C PRO A 213 -22.52 7.18 -17.50
N PRO A 214 -22.52 8.51 -17.42
CA PRO A 214 -22.61 9.22 -16.14
C PRO A 214 -23.85 8.78 -15.36
N GLY A 215 -23.72 8.63 -14.03
CA GLY A 215 -24.83 8.23 -13.17
C GLY A 215 -25.19 6.74 -13.21
N SER A 216 -24.42 5.87 -13.89
CA SER A 216 -24.66 4.42 -13.91
C SER A 216 -24.23 3.67 -12.62
N GLY A 217 -23.63 4.35 -11.64
CA GLY A 217 -23.29 3.77 -10.35
C GLY A 217 -21.87 3.18 -10.24
N LYS A 218 -20.97 3.45 -11.22
CA LYS A 218 -19.58 2.95 -11.23
C LYS A 218 -18.81 3.22 -9.94
N THR A 219 -18.90 4.46 -9.44
CA THR A 219 -18.20 4.86 -8.19
C THR A 219 -18.78 4.15 -6.97
N MET A 220 -20.10 3.91 -6.92
CA MET A 220 -20.73 3.14 -5.83
C MET A 220 -20.27 1.69 -5.84
N LEU A 221 -20.25 1.05 -7.01
CA LEU A 221 -19.75 -0.32 -7.20
C LEU A 221 -18.29 -0.44 -6.77
N ALA A 222 -17.44 0.52 -7.16
CA ALA A 222 -16.03 0.55 -6.78
C ALA A 222 -15.83 0.72 -5.25
N ARG A 223 -16.64 1.56 -4.59
CA ARG A 223 -16.61 1.72 -3.13
C ARG A 223 -17.09 0.47 -2.40
N ALA A 224 -18.14 -0.16 -2.92
CA ALA A 224 -18.66 -1.41 -2.35
C ALA A 224 -17.69 -2.59 -2.51
N PHE A 225 -16.73 -2.53 -3.45
CA PHE A 225 -15.80 -3.63 -3.71
C PHE A 225 -14.94 -3.99 -2.48
N SER A 226 -14.52 -3.01 -1.69
CA SER A 226 -13.75 -3.28 -0.46
C SER A 226 -14.52 -4.13 0.54
N SER A 227 -15.86 -3.99 0.60
CA SER A 227 -16.72 -4.72 1.53
C SER A 227 -16.80 -6.22 1.27
N ILE A 228 -16.47 -6.68 0.06
CA ILE A 228 -16.49 -8.11 -0.31
C ILE A 228 -15.10 -8.76 -0.28
N LEU A 229 -14.04 -7.98 -0.04
CA LEU A 229 -12.71 -8.52 0.12
C LEU A 229 -12.58 -9.20 1.51
N PRO A 230 -11.90 -10.35 1.60
CA PRO A 230 -11.58 -10.95 2.89
C PRO A 230 -10.70 -10.00 3.72
N PRO A 231 -10.80 -10.04 5.06
CA PRO A 231 -9.92 -9.26 5.91
C PRO A 231 -8.45 -9.60 5.65
N LEU A 232 -7.56 -8.68 6.00
CA LEU A 232 -6.12 -8.88 5.87
C LEU A 232 -5.65 -10.03 6.76
N SER A 233 -4.74 -10.87 6.28
CA SER A 233 -3.96 -11.78 7.12
C SER A 233 -2.94 -11.00 7.96
N GLN A 234 -2.33 -11.64 8.96
CA GLN A 234 -1.34 -10.98 9.82
C GLN A 234 -0.16 -10.39 9.04
N ASP A 235 0.34 -11.13 8.03
CA ASP A 235 1.45 -10.67 7.19
C ASP A 235 1.03 -9.52 6.28
N GLU A 236 -0.15 -9.60 5.66
CA GLU A 236 -0.73 -8.54 4.84
C GLU A 236 -0.98 -7.27 5.67
N MET A 237 -1.50 -7.39 6.91
CA MET A 237 -1.69 -6.27 7.83
C MET A 237 -0.36 -5.58 8.15
N THR A 238 0.65 -6.36 8.51
CA THR A 238 1.98 -5.84 8.83
C THR A 238 2.59 -5.10 7.63
N GLY A 239 2.53 -5.70 6.43
CA GLY A 239 3.04 -5.10 5.20
C GLY A 239 2.36 -3.77 4.86
N ALA A 240 1.02 -3.75 4.84
CA ALA A 240 0.25 -2.54 4.55
C ALA A 240 0.44 -1.46 5.62
N ALA A 241 0.43 -1.83 6.91
CA ALA A 241 0.64 -0.89 8.00
C ALA A 241 2.04 -0.27 7.99
N CYS A 242 3.09 -1.01 7.60
CA CYS A 242 4.45 -0.46 7.43
C CYS A 242 4.48 0.63 6.35
N VAL A 243 3.77 0.44 5.24
CA VAL A 243 3.69 1.46 4.17
C VAL A 243 3.03 2.74 4.69
N HIS A 244 1.89 2.61 5.36
CA HIS A 244 1.15 3.76 5.92
C HIS A 244 1.95 4.45 7.02
N SER A 245 2.53 3.71 7.95
CA SER A 245 3.38 4.25 9.02
C SER A 245 4.59 5.02 8.45
N ALA A 246 5.28 4.46 7.43
CA ALA A 246 6.40 5.14 6.75
C ALA A 246 5.96 6.42 6.01
N ALA A 247 4.73 6.48 5.52
CA ALA A 247 4.14 7.68 4.94
C ALA A 247 3.74 8.71 6.01
N GLY A 248 3.54 8.28 7.27
CA GLY A 248 3.02 9.06 8.38
C GLY A 248 1.49 9.13 8.41
N GLU A 249 0.83 8.11 7.86
CA GLU A 249 -0.63 7.95 7.88
C GLU A 249 -1.06 7.00 9.02
N PRO A 250 -2.32 7.13 9.52
CA PRO A 250 -2.86 6.24 10.55
C PRO A 250 -2.88 4.78 10.10
N VAL A 251 -2.64 3.85 11.03
CA VAL A 251 -2.58 2.40 10.75
C VAL A 251 -3.69 1.60 11.43
N ASP A 252 -4.48 2.22 12.32
CA ASP A 252 -5.48 1.54 13.16
C ASP A 252 -6.50 0.72 12.35
N ALA A 253 -7.02 1.28 11.26
CA ALA A 253 -7.96 0.59 10.39
C ALA A 253 -7.34 -0.65 9.73
N ILE A 254 -6.06 -0.58 9.35
CA ILE A 254 -5.32 -1.69 8.74
C ILE A 254 -5.08 -2.77 9.78
N LEU A 255 -4.66 -2.40 10.97
CA LEU A 255 -4.41 -3.32 12.08
C LEU A 255 -5.70 -3.97 12.62
N SER A 256 -6.88 -3.40 12.34
CA SER A 256 -8.17 -4.07 12.56
C SER A 256 -8.57 -5.05 11.43
N GLY A 257 -7.69 -5.29 10.45
CA GLY A 257 -7.91 -6.20 9.32
C GLY A 257 -8.54 -5.56 8.09
N ARG A 258 -8.76 -4.25 8.08
CA ARG A 258 -9.33 -3.54 6.92
C ARG A 258 -8.31 -3.36 5.82
N ARG A 259 -8.75 -3.58 4.58
CA ARG A 259 -7.92 -3.33 3.39
C ARG A 259 -7.91 -1.84 3.05
N PRO A 260 -6.73 -1.26 2.73
CA PRO A 260 -6.64 0.12 2.28
C PRO A 260 -7.48 0.36 1.01
N PHE A 261 -8.18 1.49 0.96
CA PHE A 261 -8.89 1.94 -0.23
C PHE A 261 -8.37 3.33 -0.63
N ARG A 262 -7.68 3.40 -1.76
CA ARG A 262 -7.06 4.65 -2.24
C ARG A 262 -7.75 5.12 -3.51
N ARG A 263 -8.16 6.39 -3.50
CA ARG A 263 -8.81 7.06 -4.65
C ARG A 263 -8.08 8.36 -4.97
N PRO A 264 -6.93 8.30 -5.66
CA PRO A 264 -6.25 9.51 -6.08
C PRO A 264 -7.10 10.31 -7.07
N HIS A 265 -7.07 11.64 -6.95
CA HIS A 265 -7.70 12.52 -7.91
C HIS A 265 -6.95 12.45 -9.25
N HIS A 266 -7.66 12.61 -10.39
CA HIS A 266 -7.05 12.53 -11.73
C HIS A 266 -5.96 13.59 -11.99
N SER A 267 -5.92 14.69 -11.21
CA SER A 267 -4.85 15.70 -11.26
C SER A 267 -3.56 15.26 -10.53
N ALA A 268 -3.53 14.08 -9.90
CA ALA A 268 -2.36 13.58 -9.20
C ALA A 268 -1.11 13.58 -10.10
N THR A 269 0.02 13.96 -9.51
CA THR A 269 1.31 13.93 -10.20
C THR A 269 1.87 12.49 -10.22
N THR A 270 2.79 12.20 -11.14
CA THR A 270 3.50 10.91 -11.15
C THR A 270 4.20 10.63 -9.82
N ALA A 271 4.81 11.66 -9.20
CA ALA A 271 5.44 11.53 -7.89
C ALA A 271 4.42 11.27 -6.76
N GLY A 272 3.24 11.86 -6.81
CA GLY A 272 2.15 11.57 -5.85
C GLY A 272 1.64 10.14 -5.98
N LEU A 273 1.58 9.61 -7.21
CA LEU A 273 1.09 8.26 -7.45
C LEU A 273 2.13 7.19 -7.11
N ILE A 274 3.38 7.33 -7.58
CA ILE A 274 4.43 6.30 -7.41
C ILE A 274 5.17 6.48 -6.08
N GLY A 275 5.25 7.70 -5.60
CA GLY A 275 6.09 8.08 -4.49
C GLY A 275 7.32 8.88 -4.93
N GLY A 276 8.01 9.44 -3.98
CA GLY A 276 9.16 10.30 -4.25
C GLY A 276 9.54 11.20 -3.09
N GLY A 277 10.20 12.31 -3.35
CA GLY A 277 10.64 13.27 -2.32
C GLY A 277 12.04 12.96 -1.77
N ARG A 278 12.51 13.79 -0.84
CA ARG A 278 13.74 13.61 -0.05
C ARG A 278 13.42 13.90 1.40
N PRO A 279 13.31 12.88 2.27
CA PRO A 279 13.45 11.43 2.02
C PRO A 279 12.36 10.87 1.09
N ILE A 280 12.58 9.66 0.54
CA ILE A 280 11.61 8.96 -0.31
C ILE A 280 10.37 8.63 0.53
N ARG A 281 9.19 8.92 -0.03
CA ARG A 281 7.89 8.59 0.59
C ARG A 281 7.09 7.69 -0.33
N PRO A 282 6.33 6.72 0.21
CA PRO A 282 5.34 5.98 -0.55
C PRO A 282 4.33 6.91 -1.22
N GLY A 283 3.90 6.55 -2.44
CA GLY A 283 2.80 7.21 -3.14
C GLY A 283 1.50 6.40 -3.03
N GLU A 284 0.43 6.88 -3.67
CA GLU A 284 -0.90 6.28 -3.64
C GLU A 284 -0.92 4.79 -4.05
N ILE A 285 -0.07 4.39 -4.99
CA ILE A 285 0.08 2.99 -5.42
C ILE A 285 0.57 2.11 -4.26
N SER A 286 1.57 2.56 -3.51
CA SER A 286 2.08 1.83 -2.36
C SER A 286 1.12 1.91 -1.17
N LEU A 287 0.45 3.05 -0.96
CA LEU A 287 -0.60 3.18 0.05
C LEU A 287 -1.81 2.28 -0.21
N ALA A 288 -2.02 1.84 -1.46
CA ALA A 288 -3.03 0.84 -1.81
C ALA A 288 -2.56 -0.61 -1.59
N HIS A 289 -1.33 -0.83 -1.07
CA HIS A 289 -0.77 -2.17 -0.87
C HIS A 289 -1.71 -3.06 -0.03
N GLU A 290 -1.94 -4.30 -0.49
CA GLU A 290 -2.90 -5.30 0.02
C GLU A 290 -4.36 -4.79 0.10
N GLY A 291 -4.67 -3.75 -0.69
CA GLY A 291 -5.98 -3.11 -0.75
C GLY A 291 -6.46 -2.84 -2.17
N VAL A 292 -7.11 -1.72 -2.35
CA VAL A 292 -7.75 -1.30 -3.61
C VAL A 292 -7.21 0.06 -4.05
N LEU A 293 -6.77 0.14 -5.30
CA LEU A 293 -6.53 1.40 -5.98
C LEU A 293 -7.70 1.67 -6.93
N PHE A 294 -8.50 2.69 -6.62
CA PHE A 294 -9.61 3.11 -7.46
C PHE A 294 -9.25 4.35 -8.28
N LEU A 295 -9.25 4.22 -9.59
CA LEU A 295 -9.04 5.30 -10.54
C LEU A 295 -10.36 5.70 -11.17
N ASP A 296 -10.99 6.72 -10.62
CA ASP A 296 -12.20 7.28 -11.20
C ASP A 296 -11.84 8.17 -12.39
N GLU A 297 -12.67 8.13 -13.45
CA GLU A 297 -12.42 8.88 -14.69
C GLU A 297 -10.99 8.64 -15.24
N ILE A 298 -10.60 7.37 -15.37
CA ILE A 298 -9.22 6.99 -15.73
C ILE A 298 -8.72 7.67 -17.01
N SER A 299 -9.59 7.97 -17.97
CA SER A 299 -9.26 8.69 -19.21
C SER A 299 -8.85 10.16 -19.00
N GLU A 300 -9.12 10.74 -17.82
CA GLU A 300 -8.72 12.13 -17.50
C GLU A 300 -7.32 12.20 -16.85
N PHE A 301 -6.75 11.06 -16.46
CA PHE A 301 -5.37 11.03 -15.95
C PHE A 301 -4.35 11.33 -17.06
N LYS A 302 -3.28 12.00 -16.70
CA LYS A 302 -2.18 12.24 -17.63
C LYS A 302 -1.57 10.91 -18.10
N PRO A 303 -1.23 10.75 -19.39
CA PRO A 303 -0.66 9.50 -19.93
C PRO A 303 0.58 9.01 -19.17
N ALA A 304 1.47 9.91 -18.73
CA ALA A 304 2.65 9.55 -17.95
C ALA A 304 2.31 8.92 -16.60
N VAL A 305 1.21 9.35 -15.96
CA VAL A 305 0.71 8.79 -14.70
C VAL A 305 0.18 7.38 -14.93
N LEU A 306 -0.60 7.16 -16.00
CA LEU A 306 -1.11 5.83 -16.36
C LEU A 306 0.01 4.86 -16.76
N GLN A 307 1.05 5.35 -17.45
CA GLN A 307 2.22 4.52 -17.78
C GLN A 307 2.96 4.02 -16.54
N ALA A 308 2.98 4.82 -15.48
CA ALA A 308 3.65 4.48 -14.23
C ALA A 308 3.00 3.28 -13.49
N LEU A 309 1.72 2.98 -13.76
CA LEU A 309 1.01 1.82 -13.21
C LEU A 309 1.49 0.47 -13.79
N ARG A 310 2.15 0.48 -14.95
CA ARG A 310 2.50 -0.77 -15.66
C ARG A 310 3.40 -1.69 -14.83
N GLN A 311 4.46 -1.12 -14.24
CA GLN A 311 5.39 -1.89 -13.44
C GLN A 311 4.75 -2.45 -12.17
N PRO A 312 4.04 -1.66 -11.33
CA PRO A 312 3.38 -2.17 -10.14
C PRO A 312 2.38 -3.29 -10.42
N LEU A 313 1.58 -3.17 -11.49
CA LEU A 313 0.60 -4.20 -11.88
C LEU A 313 1.24 -5.54 -12.29
N GLU A 314 2.50 -5.54 -12.71
CA GLU A 314 3.23 -6.77 -13.08
C GLU A 314 4.07 -7.31 -11.93
N SER A 315 4.79 -6.44 -11.23
CA SER A 315 5.79 -6.84 -10.24
C SER A 315 5.29 -6.80 -8.79
N GLY A 316 4.10 -6.21 -8.53
CA GLY A 316 3.60 -5.97 -7.18
C GLY A 316 4.45 -4.98 -6.38
N ALA A 317 5.30 -4.19 -7.04
CA ALA A 317 6.20 -3.24 -6.38
C ALA A 317 6.53 -2.04 -7.28
N VAL A 318 6.84 -0.92 -6.66
CA VAL A 318 7.41 0.27 -7.28
C VAL A 318 8.91 0.32 -6.99
N THR A 319 9.74 0.43 -8.01
CA THR A 319 11.19 0.62 -7.85
C THR A 319 11.56 2.05 -8.18
N LEU A 320 12.08 2.77 -7.20
CA LEU A 320 12.60 4.13 -7.36
C LEU A 320 14.12 4.09 -7.33
N VAL A 321 14.76 4.49 -8.42
CA VAL A 321 16.23 4.56 -8.53
C VAL A 321 16.66 6.03 -8.51
N ARG A 322 17.64 6.35 -7.65
CA ARG A 322 18.23 7.69 -7.53
C ARG A 322 19.72 7.59 -7.35
N ALA A 323 20.42 8.70 -7.53
CA ALA A 323 21.87 8.78 -7.28
C ALA A 323 22.27 8.41 -5.84
N SER A 324 21.34 8.53 -4.88
CA SER A 324 21.56 8.17 -3.47
C SER A 324 21.22 6.71 -3.12
N GLY A 325 20.81 5.90 -4.09
CA GLY A 325 20.41 4.51 -3.90
C GLY A 325 19.04 4.18 -4.48
N GLY A 326 18.74 2.89 -4.62
CA GLY A 326 17.44 2.37 -5.04
C GLY A 326 16.56 2.06 -3.82
N CYS A 327 15.25 2.23 -3.98
CA CYS A 327 14.26 1.84 -2.99
C CYS A 327 13.16 1.06 -3.69
N ARG A 328 12.75 -0.07 -3.11
CA ARG A 328 11.61 -0.87 -3.56
C ARG A 328 10.48 -0.70 -2.57
N LEU A 329 9.35 -0.20 -3.05
CA LEU A 329 8.13 0.00 -2.27
C LEU A 329 7.11 -1.09 -2.66
N PRO A 330 6.51 -1.81 -1.72
CA PRO A 330 5.48 -2.80 -2.02
C PRO A 330 4.25 -2.11 -2.61
N ALA A 331 3.58 -2.78 -3.57
CA ALA A 331 2.46 -2.24 -4.33
C ALA A 331 1.60 -3.37 -4.93
N SER A 332 1.24 -4.37 -4.11
CA SER A 332 0.26 -5.40 -4.46
C SER A 332 -1.13 -4.85 -4.15
N PHE A 333 -1.96 -4.64 -5.16
CA PHE A 333 -3.30 -4.06 -4.99
C PHE A 333 -4.26 -4.57 -6.07
N SER A 334 -5.57 -4.52 -5.77
CA SER A 334 -6.61 -4.71 -6.77
C SER A 334 -6.89 -3.38 -7.47
N LEU A 335 -6.74 -3.34 -8.81
CA LEU A 335 -7.04 -2.14 -9.59
C LEU A 335 -8.53 -2.14 -9.96
N ILE A 336 -9.26 -1.13 -9.53
CA ILE A 336 -10.59 -0.80 -10.06
C ILE A 336 -10.47 0.53 -10.80
N ALA A 337 -10.86 0.55 -12.05
CA ALA A 337 -10.87 1.75 -12.85
C ALA A 337 -12.29 2.03 -13.35
N ALA A 338 -12.67 3.29 -13.45
CA ALA A 338 -13.93 3.70 -14.04
C ALA A 338 -13.69 4.67 -15.19
N SER A 339 -14.44 4.54 -16.29
CA SER A 339 -14.38 5.44 -17.43
C SER A 339 -15.76 5.64 -18.03
N ASN A 340 -15.96 6.79 -18.64
CA ASN A 340 -17.05 6.98 -19.59
C ASN A 340 -16.66 6.39 -20.95
N PRO A 341 -17.62 6.00 -21.81
CA PRO A 341 -17.31 5.41 -23.11
C PRO A 341 -16.83 6.43 -24.15
N CYS A 342 -17.13 7.71 -23.96
CA CYS A 342 -16.76 8.83 -24.85
C CYS A 342 -16.79 10.16 -24.10
N PRO A 343 -16.38 11.29 -24.70
CA PRO A 343 -16.38 12.61 -24.03
C PRO A 343 -17.77 13.06 -23.54
N CYS A 344 -18.85 12.82 -24.28
CA CYS A 344 -20.20 13.14 -23.81
C CYS A 344 -20.75 12.10 -22.82
N GLY A 345 -20.15 10.89 -22.74
CA GLY A 345 -20.52 9.82 -21.83
C GLY A 345 -21.61 8.87 -22.33
N TYR A 346 -22.22 9.11 -23.49
CA TYR A 346 -23.42 8.39 -23.93
C TYR A 346 -23.21 7.43 -25.10
N TYR A 347 -21.97 7.14 -25.47
CA TYR A 347 -21.72 6.19 -26.55
C TYR A 347 -22.19 4.79 -26.16
N GLY A 348 -23.12 4.21 -26.99
CA GLY A 348 -23.75 2.92 -26.72
C GLY A 348 -24.92 2.97 -25.72
N ASP A 349 -25.27 4.14 -25.17
CA ASP A 349 -26.44 4.31 -24.31
C ASP A 349 -27.73 4.14 -25.13
N PRO A 350 -28.65 3.22 -24.74
CA PRO A 350 -29.87 2.98 -25.48
C PRO A 350 -30.88 4.12 -25.34
N GLU A 351 -30.81 4.94 -24.30
CA GLU A 351 -31.77 5.99 -23.99
C GLU A 351 -31.31 7.39 -24.44
N HIS A 352 -29.99 7.62 -24.51
CA HIS A 352 -29.43 8.93 -24.86
C HIS A 352 -28.49 8.81 -26.07
N PRO A 353 -28.77 9.49 -27.17
CA PRO A 353 -27.91 9.47 -28.35
C PRO A 353 -26.56 10.14 -28.07
N CYS A 354 -25.49 9.49 -28.49
CA CYS A 354 -24.15 10.07 -28.44
C CYS A 354 -23.98 11.17 -29.48
N THR A 355 -23.45 12.32 -29.08
CA THR A 355 -23.19 13.48 -29.96
C THR A 355 -21.75 13.58 -30.45
N CYS A 356 -20.88 12.66 -30.04
CA CYS A 356 -19.47 12.68 -30.38
C CYS A 356 -19.20 12.14 -31.79
N SER A 357 -18.27 12.76 -32.51
CA SER A 357 -17.77 12.19 -33.77
C SER A 357 -16.98 10.90 -33.47
N GLN A 358 -16.90 9.98 -34.44
CA GLN A 358 -16.14 8.73 -34.31
C GLN A 358 -14.67 9.00 -33.95
N GLY A 359 -14.05 10.03 -34.55
CA GLY A 359 -12.67 10.43 -34.21
C GLY A 359 -12.52 10.88 -32.76
N ALA A 360 -13.49 11.62 -32.21
CA ALA A 360 -13.46 12.04 -30.81
C ALA A 360 -13.63 10.86 -29.84
N ILE A 361 -14.46 9.86 -30.18
CA ILE A 361 -14.62 8.63 -29.41
C ILE A 361 -13.30 7.86 -29.35
N LEU A 362 -12.69 7.59 -30.51
CA LEU A 362 -11.41 6.87 -30.62
C LEU A 362 -10.30 7.60 -29.88
N ALA A 363 -10.19 8.92 -30.05
CA ALA A 363 -9.19 9.74 -29.37
C ALA A 363 -9.37 9.70 -27.84
N TYR A 364 -10.60 9.68 -27.34
CA TYR A 364 -10.91 9.59 -25.91
C TYR A 364 -10.53 8.23 -25.35
N GLN A 365 -10.93 7.15 -26.01
CA GLN A 365 -10.63 5.78 -25.59
C GLN A 365 -9.13 5.47 -25.63
N SER A 366 -8.40 6.03 -26.60
CA SER A 366 -6.95 5.86 -26.73
C SER A 366 -6.13 6.51 -25.60
N ARG A 367 -6.71 7.45 -24.82
CA ARG A 367 -6.03 8.10 -23.68
C ARG A 367 -5.57 7.12 -22.61
N ILE A 368 -6.33 6.04 -22.37
CA ILE A 368 -5.96 5.01 -21.38
C ILE A 368 -4.73 4.25 -21.85
N GLY A 369 -4.57 4.10 -23.17
CA GLY A 369 -3.44 3.40 -23.80
C GLY A 369 -3.59 1.87 -23.80
N GLY A 370 -3.45 1.26 -24.97
CA GLY A 370 -3.55 -0.20 -25.17
C GLY A 370 -2.74 -1.01 -24.16
N PRO A 371 -1.45 -0.68 -23.92
CA PRO A 371 -0.64 -1.45 -22.97
C PRO A 371 -1.13 -1.46 -21.51
N LEU A 372 -1.90 -0.47 -21.06
CA LEU A 372 -2.54 -0.51 -19.74
C LEU A 372 -3.82 -1.34 -19.79
N LEU A 373 -4.64 -1.15 -20.84
CA LEU A 373 -5.85 -1.95 -21.05
C LEU A 373 -5.54 -3.46 -21.12
N ASP A 374 -4.44 -3.84 -21.77
CA ASP A 374 -3.96 -5.22 -21.79
C ASP A 374 -3.63 -5.78 -20.40
N ARG A 375 -3.37 -4.93 -19.41
CA ARG A 375 -3.05 -5.31 -18.02
C ARG A 375 -4.26 -5.37 -17.12
N ILE A 376 -5.38 -4.83 -17.54
CA ILE A 376 -6.65 -4.95 -16.82
C ILE A 376 -7.31 -6.26 -17.25
N ASP A 377 -7.69 -7.09 -16.28
CA ASP A 377 -8.16 -8.45 -16.55
C ASP A 377 -9.58 -8.48 -17.08
N MET A 378 -10.45 -7.62 -16.56
CA MET A 378 -11.88 -7.62 -16.83
C MET A 378 -12.38 -6.24 -17.24
N HIS A 379 -13.15 -6.19 -18.32
CA HIS A 379 -13.85 -4.99 -18.80
C HIS A 379 -15.35 -5.21 -18.61
N VAL A 380 -16.02 -4.34 -17.89
CA VAL A 380 -17.41 -4.51 -17.47
C VAL A 380 -18.22 -3.30 -17.87
N ASP A 381 -19.25 -3.50 -18.68
CA ASP A 381 -20.19 -2.45 -19.02
C ASP A 381 -21.22 -2.26 -17.89
N VAL A 382 -21.35 -1.03 -17.43
CA VAL A 382 -22.24 -0.64 -16.33
C VAL A 382 -23.28 0.33 -16.88
N TRP A 383 -24.46 -0.19 -17.17
CA TRP A 383 -25.57 0.61 -17.70
C TRP A 383 -26.41 1.24 -16.60
N ARG A 384 -27.22 2.23 -16.96
CA ARG A 384 -28.19 2.80 -16.03
C ARG A 384 -29.21 1.75 -15.63
N VAL A 385 -29.62 1.80 -14.39
CA VAL A 385 -30.70 0.95 -13.87
C VAL A 385 -32.03 1.65 -14.15
N ASP A 386 -33.01 0.90 -14.67
CA ASP A 386 -34.34 1.38 -14.87
C ASP A 386 -34.87 2.03 -13.57
N PRO A 387 -35.36 3.28 -13.61
CA PRO A 387 -35.94 3.96 -12.46
C PRO A 387 -37.02 3.14 -11.73
N LYS A 388 -37.79 2.32 -12.45
CA LYS A 388 -38.77 1.41 -11.85
C LYS A 388 -38.14 0.41 -10.89
N ARG A 389 -36.95 -0.13 -11.22
CA ARG A 389 -36.20 -1.05 -10.36
C ARG A 389 -35.60 -0.34 -9.15
N ILE A 390 -35.18 0.92 -9.31
CA ILE A 390 -34.68 1.74 -8.20
C ILE A 390 -35.77 2.02 -7.19
N LEU A 391 -36.98 2.33 -7.68
CA LEU A 391 -38.18 2.68 -6.88
C LEU A 391 -38.95 1.44 -6.41
N SER A 392 -38.63 0.25 -6.92
CA SER A 392 -39.33 -0.98 -6.54
C SER A 392 -39.13 -1.28 -5.06
N ARG A 393 -40.20 -1.77 -4.42
CA ARG A 393 -40.21 -2.26 -3.05
C ARG A 393 -39.71 -3.71 -2.95
N GLU A 394 -39.13 -4.26 -4.03
CA GLU A 394 -38.46 -5.56 -3.99
C GLU A 394 -37.38 -5.55 -2.91
N GLY A 395 -37.22 -6.68 -2.24
CA GLY A 395 -36.27 -6.84 -1.11
C GLY A 395 -34.85 -6.39 -1.44
N PRO A 396 -33.97 -6.30 -0.44
CA PRO A 396 -32.58 -5.93 -0.65
C PRO A 396 -31.95 -6.87 -1.66
N GLY A 397 -31.11 -6.34 -2.55
CA GLY A 397 -30.30 -7.15 -3.46
C GLY A 397 -29.28 -8.01 -2.71
N VAL A 398 -28.48 -8.78 -3.43
CA VAL A 398 -27.39 -9.58 -2.85
C VAL A 398 -26.51 -8.69 -1.96
N SER A 399 -26.31 -9.10 -0.71
CA SER A 399 -25.55 -8.34 0.30
C SER A 399 -24.04 -8.50 0.14
N SER A 400 -23.27 -7.56 0.68
CA SER A 400 -21.82 -7.68 0.78
C SER A 400 -21.39 -8.93 1.56
N ALA A 401 -22.16 -9.32 2.58
CA ALA A 401 -21.88 -10.52 3.38
C ALA A 401 -21.96 -11.81 2.54
N GLU A 402 -23.02 -11.96 1.73
CA GLU A 402 -23.19 -13.11 0.85
C GLU A 402 -22.11 -13.19 -0.23
N LEU A 403 -21.78 -12.05 -0.87
CA LEU A 403 -20.71 -12.01 -1.87
C LEU A 403 -19.34 -12.31 -1.25
N ARG A 404 -19.07 -11.80 -0.05
CA ARG A 404 -17.83 -12.06 0.70
C ARG A 404 -17.68 -13.53 1.05
N GLU A 405 -18.75 -14.19 1.46
CA GLU A 405 -18.70 -15.61 1.77
C GLU A 405 -18.35 -16.44 0.53
N GLY A 406 -18.96 -16.15 -0.64
CA GLY A 406 -18.57 -16.77 -1.90
C GLY A 406 -17.10 -16.51 -2.27
N VAL A 407 -16.59 -15.29 -2.03
CA VAL A 407 -15.17 -14.97 -2.24
C VAL A 407 -14.26 -15.78 -1.32
N ARG A 408 -14.64 -15.95 -0.04
CA ARG A 408 -13.87 -16.75 0.94
C ARG A 408 -13.85 -18.23 0.55
N ALA A 409 -14.99 -18.79 0.17
CA ALA A 409 -15.12 -20.18 -0.28
C ALA A 409 -14.25 -20.42 -1.52
N ALA A 410 -14.31 -19.56 -2.52
CA ALA A 410 -13.50 -19.65 -3.73
C ALA A 410 -11.99 -19.60 -3.45
N ARG A 411 -11.55 -18.68 -2.59
CA ARG A 411 -10.12 -18.60 -2.20
C ARG A 411 -9.65 -19.82 -1.42
N ALA A 412 -10.49 -20.35 -0.53
CA ALA A 412 -10.21 -21.58 0.21
C ALA A 412 -10.11 -22.78 -0.74
N PHE A 413 -11.03 -22.86 -1.72
CA PHE A 413 -11.02 -23.89 -2.76
C PHE A 413 -9.75 -23.79 -3.61
N ALA A 414 -9.39 -22.61 -4.10
CA ALA A 414 -8.18 -22.37 -4.88
C ALA A 414 -6.91 -22.77 -4.11
N ALA A 415 -6.83 -22.43 -2.81
CA ALA A 415 -5.71 -22.81 -1.97
C ALA A 415 -5.62 -24.34 -1.73
N ARG A 416 -6.76 -25.03 -1.57
CA ARG A 416 -6.83 -26.50 -1.49
C ARG A 416 -6.35 -27.12 -2.80
N ARG A 417 -6.90 -26.67 -3.92
CA ARG A 417 -6.55 -27.15 -5.27
C ARG A 417 -5.05 -26.98 -5.53
N ALA A 418 -4.50 -25.81 -5.25
CA ALA A 418 -3.08 -25.54 -5.41
C ALA A 418 -2.19 -26.51 -4.62
N ARG A 419 -2.58 -26.87 -3.39
CA ARG A 419 -1.86 -27.86 -2.58
C ARG A 419 -1.97 -29.29 -3.13
N VAL A 420 -3.16 -29.66 -3.60
CA VAL A 420 -3.42 -31.04 -4.10
C VAL A 420 -2.69 -31.29 -5.40
N PHE A 421 -2.66 -30.31 -6.28
CA PHE A 421 -2.16 -30.49 -7.64
C PHE A 421 -0.82 -29.79 -7.91
N GLY A 422 -0.30 -29.02 -6.97
CA GLY A 422 0.97 -28.28 -7.14
C GLY A 422 0.85 -27.06 -8.06
N ASP A 423 -0.37 -26.59 -8.33
CA ASP A 423 -0.60 -25.44 -9.22
C ASP A 423 -0.28 -24.10 -8.56
N ALA A 424 0.07 -23.10 -9.36
CA ALA A 424 0.19 -21.75 -8.87
C ALA A 424 -1.20 -21.16 -8.53
N PRO A 425 -1.41 -20.59 -7.33
CA PRO A 425 -2.68 -19.94 -6.99
C PRO A 425 -3.05 -18.80 -7.94
N ARG A 426 -2.04 -18.11 -8.47
CA ARG A 426 -2.17 -17.07 -9.50
C ARG A 426 -1.15 -17.34 -10.61
N PRO A 427 -1.57 -17.89 -11.76
CA PRO A 427 -0.69 -18.19 -12.87
C PRO A 427 -0.01 -16.93 -13.42
N ARG A 428 1.30 -17.01 -13.67
CA ARG A 428 2.11 -15.92 -14.24
C ARG A 428 2.56 -16.20 -15.66
N SER A 429 2.40 -17.44 -16.11
CA SER A 429 2.71 -17.90 -17.46
C SER A 429 1.53 -18.65 -18.07
N ILE A 430 1.49 -18.76 -19.39
CA ILE A 430 0.46 -19.55 -20.10
C ILE A 430 0.54 -21.00 -19.67
N GLN A 431 1.73 -21.55 -19.48
CA GLN A 431 1.92 -22.95 -19.04
C GLN A 431 1.33 -23.19 -17.66
N GLU A 432 1.59 -22.28 -16.69
CA GLU A 432 0.98 -22.34 -15.36
C GLU A 432 -0.55 -22.23 -15.44
N ALA A 433 -1.07 -21.36 -16.33
CA ALA A 433 -2.52 -21.20 -16.48
C ALA A 433 -3.17 -22.45 -17.08
N LEU A 434 -2.56 -23.05 -18.09
CA LEU A 434 -3.06 -24.29 -18.69
C LEU A 434 -3.03 -25.46 -17.68
N SER A 435 -1.93 -25.58 -16.91
CA SER A 435 -1.85 -26.58 -15.83
C SER A 435 -2.96 -26.39 -14.80
N ALA A 436 -3.18 -25.15 -14.34
CA ALA A 436 -4.20 -24.83 -13.34
C ALA A 436 -5.63 -24.99 -13.86
N CYS A 437 -5.87 -24.79 -15.15
CA CYS A 437 -7.20 -24.87 -15.76
C CYS A 437 -7.62 -26.30 -16.07
N ARG A 438 -6.69 -27.20 -16.40
CA ARG A 438 -6.98 -28.59 -16.79
C ARG A 438 -8.07 -28.68 -17.83
N LEU A 439 -7.81 -28.03 -18.97
CA LEU A 439 -8.76 -28.01 -20.08
C LEU A 439 -8.90 -29.38 -20.69
N ASP A 440 -10.12 -29.79 -20.99
CA ASP A 440 -10.37 -30.91 -21.88
C ASP A 440 -10.19 -30.47 -23.34
N GLU A 441 -10.21 -31.45 -24.28
CA GLU A 441 -9.97 -31.20 -25.71
C GLU A 441 -11.02 -30.26 -26.33
N GLU A 442 -12.26 -30.27 -25.84
CA GLU A 442 -13.33 -29.38 -26.31
C GLU A 442 -13.10 -27.95 -25.82
N CYS A 443 -12.69 -27.81 -24.57
CA CYS A 443 -12.38 -26.54 -23.97
C CYS A 443 -11.12 -25.90 -24.60
N GLU A 444 -10.08 -26.69 -24.91
CA GLU A 444 -8.91 -26.23 -25.66
C GLU A 444 -9.28 -25.65 -27.04
N LYS A 445 -10.13 -26.37 -27.79
CA LYS A 445 -10.66 -25.90 -29.09
C LYS A 445 -11.45 -24.60 -28.93
N THR A 446 -12.21 -24.48 -27.84
CA THR A 446 -12.97 -23.25 -27.51
C THR A 446 -12.03 -22.08 -27.26
N VAL A 447 -10.98 -22.28 -26.47
CA VAL A 447 -9.95 -21.25 -26.19
C VAL A 447 -9.23 -20.85 -27.48
N GLU A 448 -8.83 -21.82 -28.31
CA GLU A 448 -8.16 -21.55 -29.58
C GLU A 448 -9.04 -20.73 -30.55
N THR A 449 -10.30 -21.13 -30.69
CA THR A 449 -11.27 -20.43 -31.52
C THR A 449 -11.49 -19.00 -31.04
N ALA A 450 -11.67 -18.83 -29.73
CA ALA A 450 -11.82 -17.53 -29.10
C ALA A 450 -10.60 -16.62 -29.33
N ALA A 451 -9.40 -17.18 -29.17
CA ALA A 451 -8.16 -16.45 -29.36
C ALA A 451 -7.98 -15.98 -30.81
N ARG A 452 -8.32 -16.84 -31.78
CA ARG A 452 -8.27 -16.51 -33.22
C ARG A 452 -9.30 -15.45 -33.60
N MET A 453 -10.57 -15.63 -33.20
CA MET A 453 -11.66 -14.71 -33.55
C MET A 453 -11.45 -13.28 -32.99
N ASN A 454 -10.83 -13.17 -31.82
CA ASN A 454 -10.64 -11.90 -31.12
C ASN A 454 -9.20 -11.38 -31.24
N LEU A 455 -8.35 -11.96 -32.10
CA LEU A 455 -6.95 -11.57 -32.30
C LEU A 455 -6.19 -11.40 -30.98
N MET A 456 -6.40 -12.33 -30.03
CA MET A 456 -5.87 -12.20 -28.69
C MET A 456 -4.35 -12.37 -28.64
N SER A 457 -3.66 -11.50 -27.92
CA SER A 457 -2.26 -11.69 -27.58
C SER A 457 -2.09 -12.82 -26.55
N GLY A 458 -0.88 -13.40 -26.44
CA GLY A 458 -0.60 -14.41 -25.41
C GLY A 458 -0.93 -13.92 -23.99
N ARG A 459 -0.68 -12.62 -23.72
CA ARG A 459 -1.06 -12.00 -22.42
C ARG A 459 -2.58 -11.97 -22.22
N SER A 460 -3.33 -11.67 -23.28
CA SER A 460 -4.81 -11.67 -23.23
C SER A 460 -5.36 -13.08 -22.98
N ILE A 461 -4.75 -14.11 -23.58
CA ILE A 461 -5.12 -15.51 -23.33
C ILE A 461 -4.84 -15.90 -21.87
N LEU A 462 -3.65 -15.59 -21.36
CA LEU A 462 -3.28 -15.83 -19.96
C LEU A 462 -4.30 -15.25 -19.00
N ARG A 463 -4.70 -13.98 -19.21
CA ARG A 463 -5.66 -13.31 -18.34
C ARG A 463 -7.07 -13.91 -18.45
N MET A 464 -7.51 -14.25 -19.64
CA MET A 464 -8.79 -14.95 -19.86
C MET A 464 -8.82 -16.29 -19.11
N LEU A 465 -7.76 -17.09 -19.22
CA LEU A 465 -7.64 -18.35 -18.51
C LEU A 465 -7.59 -18.15 -16.98
N SER A 466 -6.89 -17.12 -16.50
CA SER A 466 -6.86 -16.79 -15.08
C SER A 466 -8.23 -16.40 -14.54
N VAL A 467 -9.03 -15.66 -15.31
CA VAL A 467 -10.42 -15.31 -14.95
C VAL A 467 -11.30 -16.55 -15.00
N ALA A 468 -11.20 -17.38 -16.05
CA ALA A 468 -11.95 -18.63 -16.18
C ALA A 468 -11.64 -19.60 -15.01
N ARG A 469 -10.37 -19.68 -14.57
CA ARG A 469 -9.98 -20.46 -13.39
C ARG A 469 -10.66 -19.94 -12.12
N THR A 470 -10.71 -18.63 -11.93
CA THR A 470 -11.39 -18.02 -10.77
C THR A 470 -12.90 -18.27 -10.80
N ILE A 471 -13.53 -18.25 -11.99
CA ILE A 471 -14.94 -18.57 -12.14
C ILE A 471 -15.21 -20.03 -11.75
N ALA A 472 -14.34 -20.94 -12.16
CA ALA A 472 -14.44 -22.36 -11.78
C ALA A 472 -14.18 -22.55 -10.27
N ASP A 473 -13.23 -21.83 -9.67
CA ASP A 473 -13.01 -21.86 -8.22
C ASP A 473 -14.23 -21.34 -7.43
N LEU A 474 -14.96 -20.34 -7.96
CA LEU A 474 -16.25 -19.86 -7.40
C LEU A 474 -17.37 -20.90 -7.54
N GLY A 475 -17.30 -21.77 -8.52
CA GLY A 475 -18.19 -22.91 -8.71
C GLY A 475 -17.70 -24.21 -8.06
N GLU A 476 -16.63 -24.14 -7.25
CA GLU A 476 -15.98 -25.30 -6.61
C GLU A 476 -15.65 -26.44 -7.60
N SER A 477 -15.25 -26.09 -8.83
CA SER A 477 -14.88 -27.03 -9.88
C SER A 477 -13.36 -27.17 -9.97
N ASP A 478 -12.86 -28.40 -9.94
CA ASP A 478 -11.42 -28.66 -10.10
C ASP A 478 -10.95 -28.37 -11.53
N ASP A 479 -11.80 -28.57 -12.53
CA ASP A 479 -11.50 -28.37 -13.96
C ASP A 479 -12.24 -27.15 -14.51
N VAL A 480 -11.65 -26.48 -15.49
CA VAL A 480 -12.28 -25.36 -16.21
C VAL A 480 -13.05 -25.90 -17.40
N SER A 481 -14.38 -25.67 -17.42
CA SER A 481 -15.26 -26.04 -18.53
C SER A 481 -15.38 -24.91 -19.57
N SER A 482 -15.89 -25.24 -20.76
CA SER A 482 -16.20 -24.26 -21.82
C SER A 482 -17.13 -23.13 -21.33
N GLY A 483 -18.06 -23.42 -20.41
CA GLY A 483 -18.92 -22.41 -19.80
C GLY A 483 -18.15 -21.35 -19.01
N HIS A 484 -17.13 -21.75 -18.24
CA HIS A 484 -16.26 -20.84 -17.50
C HIS A 484 -15.43 -19.96 -18.45
N VAL A 485 -14.96 -20.52 -19.56
CA VAL A 485 -14.25 -19.78 -20.61
C VAL A 485 -15.15 -18.77 -21.29
N PHE A 486 -16.40 -19.15 -21.63
CA PHE A 486 -17.38 -18.20 -22.23
C PHE A 486 -17.72 -17.04 -21.29
N GLU A 487 -17.94 -17.30 -19.99
CA GLU A 487 -18.14 -16.22 -19.01
C GLU A 487 -16.91 -15.30 -18.96
N ALA A 488 -15.70 -15.86 -18.91
CA ALA A 488 -14.45 -15.09 -18.87
C ALA A 488 -14.24 -14.23 -20.13
N MET A 489 -14.59 -14.76 -21.30
CA MET A 489 -14.55 -14.03 -22.57
C MET A 489 -15.47 -12.81 -22.56
N GLY A 490 -16.65 -12.93 -21.95
CA GLY A 490 -17.60 -11.83 -21.82
C GLY A 490 -17.01 -10.58 -21.14
N TYR A 491 -15.99 -10.74 -20.33
CA TYR A 491 -15.28 -9.65 -19.68
C TYR A 491 -14.08 -9.11 -20.47
N ARG A 492 -13.73 -9.70 -21.62
CA ARG A 492 -12.59 -9.23 -22.43
C ARG A 492 -12.94 -8.74 -23.81
N VAL A 493 -14.01 -9.28 -24.40
CA VAL A 493 -14.44 -8.90 -25.74
C VAL A 493 -15.18 -7.57 -25.67
N ARG A 494 -14.47 -6.48 -25.96
CA ARG A 494 -15.15 -5.23 -26.33
C ARG A 494 -15.66 -5.37 -27.76
N LYS A 495 -16.95 -5.19 -27.93
CA LYS A 495 -17.49 -4.84 -29.26
C LYS A 495 -16.86 -3.51 -29.63
N GLU A 496 -15.80 -3.53 -30.47
CA GLU A 496 -15.28 -2.30 -31.04
C GLU A 496 -16.40 -1.56 -31.73
N ALA A 497 -16.50 -0.27 -31.46
CA ALA A 497 -17.44 0.61 -32.10
C ALA A 497 -17.08 0.71 -33.57
N GLY A 498 -17.71 -0.08 -34.43
CA GLY A 498 -17.56 0.08 -35.87
C GLY A 498 -17.19 -1.16 -36.70
N ARG A 499 -17.50 -2.36 -36.23
CA ARG A 499 -17.61 -3.54 -37.13
C ARG A 499 -18.97 -4.19 -37.03
#